data_4fe89fe204914da633481bcf2736c778
#
_entry.id   4fe89fe204914da633481bcf2736c778
#
_cell.length_a   1.000
_cell.length_b   1.000
_cell.length_c   1.000
_cell.angle_alpha   90.00
_cell.angle_beta   90.00
_cell.angle_gamma   90.00
#
_symmetry.space_group_name_H-M   'P 1'
#
loop_
_entity.id
_entity.type
_entity.pdbx_description
1 polymer ?
#
loop_
_entity_poly.entity_id
_entity_poly.type
_entity_poly.pdbx_seq_one_letter_code
_entity_poly.pdbx_strand_id
1 'polypeptide(L)'
;MRSPYALISTTIAATSLLSSAVAAFDASSPTNVAVYWGQGSNQTRLVETCKNSAIDIVIVSFLNVFPDQGPGGFPGTNFGNACGGSVYKNNGVDTDLLSDCPNIGADITACQTTYGKKVLLSLGGGAPLNYYIANDASATSFADFLWGAFGPQTSAWTTANKPRPFGSASVDGFDYDIESEISPAPANAPDYQTRGYATMINYLKNTLFPRDTSKSYYISGAPQCVLPDAHLSSVIAASWFDFVFVQFYNTPYCSARAGINHAAGTTTNDISYDGWASSSSLNPNVRMSIGLPAAPAAAGQVDAYLTPAEVDSLVTRFMPKYASRFGGVMLWEATFSKNNRICGQEYATWMKAILNSHHNQQLNDPQLFELVEQLNHV
;
A
#
# COMPACT_ATOMS: atom_id res chain seq x y z
N MET A 1 -24.68 -38.75 69.18
CA MET A 1 -23.84 -38.91 67.96
C MET A 1 -24.17 -37.78 66.99
N ARG A 2 -23.31 -36.80 66.85
CA ARG A 2 -23.48 -35.66 65.94
C ARG A 2 -22.42 -35.81 64.83
N SER A 3 -22.89 -35.90 63.59
CA SER A 3 -22.09 -35.97 62.37
C SER A 3 -21.66 -34.55 61.92
N PRO A 4 -20.40 -34.29 61.55
CA PRO A 4 -20.04 -33.01 60.98
C PRO A 4 -20.14 -33.02 59.46
N TYR A 5 -20.88 -32.06 58.92
CA TYR A 5 -20.89 -31.76 57.48
C TYR A 5 -19.67 -30.96 57.13
N ALA A 6 -18.83 -31.46 56.22
CA ALA A 6 -17.73 -30.72 55.63
C ALA A 6 -18.25 -29.88 54.44
N LEU A 7 -18.06 -28.57 54.53
CA LEU A 7 -18.30 -27.63 53.41
C LEU A 7 -17.11 -27.68 52.51
N ILE A 8 -17.30 -28.13 51.27
CA ILE A 8 -16.32 -28.05 50.21
C ILE A 8 -16.52 -26.68 49.51
N SER A 9 -15.57 -25.75 49.74
CA SER A 9 -15.52 -24.48 49.00
C SER A 9 -14.84 -24.72 47.66
N THR A 10 -15.58 -24.68 46.57
CA THR A 10 -15.03 -24.66 45.21
C THR A 10 -14.68 -23.23 44.83
N THR A 11 -13.39 -22.93 44.80
CA THR A 11 -12.85 -21.68 44.26
C THR A 11 -12.87 -21.76 42.74
N ILE A 12 -13.75 -21.00 42.09
CA ILE A 12 -13.73 -20.81 40.64
C ILE A 12 -12.68 -19.78 40.32
N ALA A 13 -11.54 -20.21 39.77
CA ALA A 13 -10.55 -19.32 39.20
C ALA A 13 -11.09 -18.74 37.89
N ALA A 14 -11.44 -17.47 37.91
CA ALA A 14 -11.76 -16.72 36.70
C ALA A 14 -10.46 -16.40 35.96
N THR A 15 -10.15 -17.16 34.93
CA THR A 15 -9.11 -16.81 33.96
C THR A 15 -9.61 -15.65 33.11
N SER A 16 -9.15 -14.44 33.41
CA SER A 16 -9.34 -13.29 32.53
C SER A 16 -8.50 -13.51 31.26
N LEU A 17 -9.17 -13.82 30.16
CA LEU A 17 -8.60 -13.73 28.81
C LEU A 17 -8.31 -12.25 28.54
N LEU A 18 -7.05 -11.84 28.72
CA LEU A 18 -6.55 -10.57 28.21
C LEU A 18 -6.58 -10.67 26.68
N SER A 19 -7.64 -10.21 26.08
CA SER A 19 -7.69 -9.87 24.65
C SER A 19 -6.70 -8.73 24.47
N SER A 20 -5.52 -9.01 23.88
CA SER A 20 -4.62 -7.96 23.42
C SER A 20 -5.37 -7.17 22.36
N ALA A 21 -5.78 -5.95 22.69
CA ALA A 21 -6.37 -5.04 21.72
C ALA A 21 -5.30 -4.78 20.64
N VAL A 22 -5.64 -5.08 19.39
CA VAL A 22 -4.81 -4.68 18.24
C VAL A 22 -4.68 -3.15 18.30
N ALA A 23 -3.46 -2.64 18.32
CA ALA A 23 -3.24 -1.21 18.35
C ALA A 23 -3.92 -0.56 17.14
N ALA A 24 -4.61 0.56 17.38
CA ALA A 24 -5.26 1.28 16.29
C ALA A 24 -4.22 1.78 15.28
N PHE A 25 -4.52 1.67 13.99
CA PHE A 25 -3.66 2.19 12.93
C PHE A 25 -3.46 3.70 13.09
N ASP A 26 -2.22 4.13 13.07
CA ASP A 26 -1.83 5.55 13.08
C ASP A 26 -1.23 5.94 11.72
N ALA A 27 -1.99 6.72 10.95
CA ALA A 27 -1.53 7.23 9.65
C ALA A 27 -0.34 8.20 9.76
N SER A 28 -0.13 8.79 10.95
CA SER A 28 0.97 9.71 11.21
C SER A 28 2.26 9.03 11.67
N SER A 29 2.22 7.71 11.88
CA SER A 29 3.37 6.96 12.39
C SER A 29 4.52 6.93 11.37
N PRO A 30 5.77 7.20 11.79
CA PRO A 30 6.94 7.02 10.95
C PRO A 30 7.37 5.54 10.83
N THR A 31 6.66 4.63 11.51
CA THR A 31 7.00 3.20 11.52
C THR A 31 6.06 2.34 10.68
N ASN A 32 5.24 2.94 9.83
CA ASN A 32 4.34 2.18 8.97
C ASN A 32 5.11 1.38 7.92
N VAL A 33 4.72 0.12 7.75
CA VAL A 33 5.18 -0.76 6.68
C VAL A 33 4.01 -1.02 5.74
N ALA A 34 4.14 -0.54 4.50
CA ALA A 34 3.19 -0.82 3.43
C ALA A 34 3.72 -1.93 2.52
N VAL A 35 2.83 -2.74 1.96
CA VAL A 35 3.23 -3.81 1.03
C VAL A 35 2.21 -3.95 -0.09
N TYR A 36 2.70 -4.05 -1.34
CA TYR A 36 1.87 -4.40 -2.49
C TYR A 36 1.55 -5.90 -2.47
N TRP A 37 0.33 -6.25 -2.86
CA TRP A 37 -0.13 -7.62 -2.99
C TRP A 37 -1.01 -7.77 -4.25
N GLY A 38 -0.84 -8.85 -4.99
CA GLY A 38 -1.66 -9.12 -6.17
C GLY A 38 -0.85 -9.54 -7.40
N GLN A 39 0.48 -9.37 -7.39
CA GLN A 39 1.34 -9.61 -8.55
C GLN A 39 2.45 -10.64 -8.33
N GLY A 40 2.53 -11.23 -7.14
CA GLY A 40 3.53 -12.25 -6.83
C GLY A 40 3.24 -13.61 -7.50
N SER A 41 4.28 -14.26 -7.99
CA SER A 41 4.15 -15.64 -8.52
C SER A 41 3.76 -16.60 -7.41
N ASN A 42 2.68 -17.38 -7.61
CA ASN A 42 2.14 -18.30 -6.61
C ASN A 42 1.83 -17.60 -5.26
N GLN A 43 1.34 -16.38 -5.31
CA GLN A 43 0.98 -15.63 -4.12
C GLN A 43 -0.04 -16.36 -3.26
N THR A 44 0.10 -16.22 -1.96
CA THR A 44 -0.89 -16.70 -1.00
C THR A 44 -2.08 -15.76 -0.94
N ARG A 45 -3.19 -16.20 -0.32
CA ARG A 45 -4.35 -15.34 -0.09
C ARG A 45 -3.95 -14.06 0.63
N LEU A 46 -4.67 -12.98 0.36
CA LEU A 46 -4.45 -11.66 0.95
C LEU A 46 -4.44 -11.71 2.49
N VAL A 47 -5.34 -12.47 3.10
CA VAL A 47 -5.40 -12.63 4.55
C VAL A 47 -4.10 -13.18 5.16
N GLU A 48 -3.34 -14.01 4.43
CA GLU A 48 -2.05 -14.55 4.92
C GLU A 48 -1.00 -13.43 5.04
N THR A 49 -1.03 -12.44 4.15
CA THR A 49 -0.21 -11.22 4.28
C THR A 49 -0.62 -10.40 5.50
N CYS A 50 -1.92 -10.28 5.75
CA CYS A 50 -2.44 -9.50 6.87
C CYS A 50 -2.15 -10.11 8.25
N LYS A 51 -1.89 -11.41 8.33
CA LYS A 51 -1.45 -12.08 9.58
C LYS A 51 -0.09 -11.60 10.07
N ASN A 52 0.76 -11.09 9.18
CA ASN A 52 2.04 -10.52 9.60
C ASN A 52 1.80 -9.20 10.33
N SER A 53 2.10 -9.19 11.64
CA SER A 53 1.91 -8.01 12.50
C SER A 53 2.79 -6.83 12.10
N ALA A 54 3.90 -7.08 11.40
CA ALA A 54 4.82 -6.05 10.93
C ALA A 54 4.24 -5.17 9.81
N ILE A 55 3.25 -5.64 9.07
CA ILE A 55 2.61 -4.90 7.96
C ILE A 55 1.45 -4.08 8.51
N ASP A 56 1.32 -2.83 8.12
CA ASP A 56 0.26 -1.91 8.53
C ASP A 56 -0.72 -1.61 7.40
N ILE A 57 -0.20 -1.48 6.17
CA ILE A 57 -0.97 -1.15 4.97
C ILE A 57 -0.74 -2.22 3.91
N VAL A 58 -1.82 -2.76 3.35
CA VAL A 58 -1.75 -3.67 2.20
C VAL A 58 -2.38 -3.00 0.99
N ILE A 59 -1.65 -2.97 -0.11
CA ILE A 59 -2.07 -2.33 -1.35
C ILE A 59 -2.39 -3.42 -2.36
N VAL A 60 -3.69 -3.61 -2.63
CA VAL A 60 -4.19 -4.62 -3.59
C VAL A 60 -3.98 -4.10 -5.00
N SER A 61 -3.18 -4.76 -5.80
CA SER A 61 -2.73 -4.36 -7.13
C SER A 61 -3.11 -5.39 -8.19
N PHE A 62 -3.70 -5.00 -9.33
CA PHE A 62 -4.00 -3.63 -9.78
C PHE A 62 -5.37 -3.51 -10.43
N LEU A 63 -5.93 -2.30 -10.42
CA LEU A 63 -6.87 -1.86 -11.42
C LEU A 63 -6.03 -1.19 -12.52
N ASN A 64 -5.74 -1.91 -13.61
CA ASN A 64 -4.68 -1.58 -14.57
C ASN A 64 -5.16 -1.20 -15.97
N VAL A 65 -6.47 -1.24 -16.21
CA VAL A 65 -7.11 -0.68 -17.41
C VAL A 65 -8.11 0.37 -16.97
N PHE A 66 -8.04 1.59 -17.53
CA PHE A 66 -8.95 2.65 -17.14
C PHE A 66 -10.21 2.65 -18.02
N PRO A 67 -11.34 3.20 -17.54
CA PRO A 67 -12.61 3.13 -18.27
C PRO A 67 -12.55 3.68 -19.69
N ASP A 68 -11.74 4.73 -19.92
CA ASP A 68 -11.58 5.35 -21.24
C ASP A 68 -10.89 4.43 -22.26
N GLN A 69 -10.16 3.41 -21.82
CA GLN A 69 -9.48 2.41 -22.65
C GLN A 69 -10.09 1.02 -22.49
N GLY A 70 -10.89 0.79 -21.44
CA GLY A 70 -11.49 -0.51 -21.14
C GLY A 70 -12.64 -0.87 -22.07
N PRO A 71 -12.74 -2.16 -22.49
CA PRO A 71 -13.88 -2.61 -23.28
C PRO A 71 -15.19 -2.41 -22.48
N GLY A 72 -16.22 -1.97 -23.16
CA GLY A 72 -17.51 -1.66 -22.54
C GLY A 72 -17.50 -0.46 -21.59
N GLY A 73 -16.38 0.28 -21.45
CA GLY A 73 -16.28 1.48 -20.61
C GLY A 73 -16.20 1.22 -19.11
N PHE A 74 -15.95 -0.03 -18.69
CA PHE A 74 -15.57 -0.34 -17.31
C PHE A 74 -14.05 -0.44 -17.19
N PRO A 75 -13.49 -0.18 -15.99
CA PRO A 75 -12.07 -0.44 -15.77
C PRO A 75 -11.80 -1.94 -15.80
N GLY A 76 -10.54 -2.32 -16.06
CA GLY A 76 -10.08 -3.69 -15.94
C GLY A 76 -9.22 -3.88 -14.68
N THR A 77 -9.17 -5.12 -14.20
CA THR A 77 -8.40 -5.50 -13.02
C THR A 77 -7.59 -6.76 -13.25
N ASN A 78 -6.43 -6.84 -12.58
CA ASN A 78 -5.58 -8.02 -12.53
C ASN A 78 -5.05 -8.18 -11.10
N PHE A 79 -5.39 -9.30 -10.45
CA PHE A 79 -4.92 -9.65 -9.11
C PHE A 79 -4.14 -10.97 -9.11
N GLY A 80 -3.41 -11.23 -10.20
CA GLY A 80 -2.64 -12.46 -10.38
C GLY A 80 -3.51 -13.72 -10.29
N ASN A 81 -3.07 -14.70 -9.51
CA ASN A 81 -3.76 -15.97 -9.34
C ASN A 81 -4.92 -15.93 -8.32
N ALA A 82 -5.35 -14.76 -7.84
CA ALA A 82 -6.38 -14.64 -6.81
C ALA A 82 -7.82 -14.66 -7.35
N CYS A 83 -7.99 -14.50 -8.66
CA CYS A 83 -9.28 -14.47 -9.33
C CYS A 83 -9.36 -15.52 -10.43
N GLY A 84 -10.60 -15.91 -10.78
CA GLY A 84 -10.89 -16.67 -12.01
C GLY A 84 -10.89 -15.76 -13.24
N GLY A 85 -11.21 -16.35 -14.41
CA GLY A 85 -11.23 -15.62 -15.69
C GLY A 85 -12.57 -14.97 -16.03
N SER A 86 -13.58 -15.03 -15.17
CA SER A 86 -14.89 -14.42 -15.42
C SER A 86 -14.83 -12.91 -15.25
N VAL A 87 -15.57 -12.19 -16.11
CA VAL A 87 -15.61 -10.72 -16.12
C VAL A 87 -17.04 -10.20 -16.04
N TYR A 88 -17.19 -8.95 -15.63
CA TYR A 88 -18.46 -8.24 -15.75
C TYR A 88 -18.75 -7.88 -17.21
N LYS A 89 -20.06 -7.81 -17.54
CA LYS A 89 -20.52 -7.27 -18.82
C LYS A 89 -21.12 -5.88 -18.63
N ASN A 90 -20.89 -5.01 -19.58
CA ASN A 90 -21.62 -3.75 -19.68
C ASN A 90 -22.30 -3.64 -21.03
N ASN A 91 -23.64 -3.48 -21.04
CA ASN A 91 -24.47 -3.46 -22.27
C ASN A 91 -24.20 -4.64 -23.23
N GLY A 92 -23.97 -5.84 -22.67
CA GLY A 92 -23.70 -7.06 -23.43
C GLY A 92 -22.25 -7.24 -23.88
N VAL A 93 -21.38 -6.26 -23.64
CA VAL A 93 -19.94 -6.33 -23.94
C VAL A 93 -19.20 -6.89 -22.74
N ASP A 94 -18.35 -7.91 -22.95
CA ASP A 94 -17.41 -8.38 -21.93
C ASP A 94 -16.38 -7.30 -21.65
N THR A 95 -16.14 -7.02 -20.36
CA THR A 95 -15.16 -6.02 -19.91
C THR A 95 -13.91 -6.74 -19.37
N ASP A 96 -12.87 -5.97 -19.00
CA ASP A 96 -11.70 -6.49 -18.32
C ASP A 96 -11.83 -6.46 -16.78
N LEU A 97 -13.02 -6.11 -16.27
CA LEU A 97 -13.29 -6.08 -14.84
C LEU A 97 -13.61 -7.49 -14.32
N LEU A 98 -12.71 -8.07 -13.54
CA LEU A 98 -12.88 -9.41 -12.98
C LEU A 98 -14.10 -9.48 -12.06
N SER A 99 -14.93 -10.52 -12.24
CA SER A 99 -16.14 -10.79 -11.45
C SER A 99 -16.02 -12.01 -10.53
N ASP A 100 -14.98 -12.82 -10.72
CA ASP A 100 -14.75 -14.06 -9.98
C ASP A 100 -13.46 -13.94 -9.14
N CYS A 101 -13.59 -13.19 -8.03
CA CYS A 101 -12.52 -13.00 -7.05
C CYS A 101 -13.00 -13.50 -5.66
N PRO A 102 -13.21 -14.81 -5.47
CA PRO A 102 -14.05 -15.36 -4.41
C PRO A 102 -13.56 -15.06 -2.99
N ASN A 103 -12.27 -14.82 -2.81
CA ASN A 103 -11.67 -14.67 -1.49
C ASN A 103 -11.34 -13.21 -1.13
N ILE A 104 -11.07 -12.35 -2.12
CA ILE A 104 -10.49 -11.02 -1.86
C ILE A 104 -11.38 -10.19 -0.93
N GLY A 105 -12.68 -10.16 -1.15
CA GLY A 105 -13.61 -9.39 -0.31
C GLY A 105 -13.63 -9.85 1.15
N ALA A 106 -13.71 -11.17 1.38
CA ALA A 106 -13.66 -11.74 2.74
C ALA A 106 -12.30 -11.46 3.41
N ASP A 107 -11.22 -11.56 2.64
CA ASP A 107 -9.86 -11.29 3.11
C ASP A 107 -9.66 -9.81 3.47
N ILE A 108 -10.17 -8.86 2.66
CA ILE A 108 -10.16 -7.42 2.99
C ILE A 108 -10.86 -7.19 4.33
N THR A 109 -12.06 -7.75 4.52
CA THR A 109 -12.79 -7.62 5.77
C THR A 109 -12.00 -8.17 6.95
N ALA A 110 -11.39 -9.36 6.81
CA ALA A 110 -10.57 -9.96 7.86
C ALA A 110 -9.30 -9.12 8.16
N CYS A 111 -8.63 -8.60 7.12
CA CYS A 111 -7.48 -7.70 7.27
C CYS A 111 -7.83 -6.48 8.11
N GLN A 112 -8.98 -5.87 7.83
CA GLN A 112 -9.44 -4.66 8.52
C GLN A 112 -9.91 -4.95 9.96
N THR A 113 -10.77 -5.95 10.13
CA THR A 113 -11.48 -6.17 11.42
C THR A 113 -10.71 -7.06 12.39
N THR A 114 -9.99 -8.05 11.90
CA THR A 114 -9.24 -9.02 12.74
C THR A 114 -7.80 -8.61 12.93
N TYR A 115 -7.16 -8.09 11.88
CA TYR A 115 -5.73 -7.79 11.92
C TYR A 115 -5.42 -6.29 11.97
N GLY A 116 -6.42 -5.40 11.95
CA GLY A 116 -6.28 -3.94 12.09
C GLY A 116 -5.52 -3.26 10.93
N LYS A 117 -5.43 -3.93 9.76
CA LYS A 117 -4.71 -3.40 8.60
C LYS A 117 -5.55 -2.39 7.82
N LYS A 118 -4.88 -1.48 7.12
CA LYS A 118 -5.50 -0.69 6.06
C LYS A 118 -5.31 -1.39 4.72
N VAL A 119 -6.36 -1.43 3.92
CA VAL A 119 -6.35 -2.06 2.60
C VAL A 119 -6.71 -1.02 1.56
N LEU A 120 -5.78 -0.71 0.66
CA LEU A 120 -5.96 0.22 -0.45
C LEU A 120 -6.06 -0.56 -1.77
N LEU A 121 -6.77 -0.01 -2.76
CA LEU A 121 -6.77 -0.52 -4.13
C LEU A 121 -5.87 0.36 -4.98
N SER A 122 -4.86 -0.24 -5.64
CA SER A 122 -3.94 0.47 -6.51
C SER A 122 -4.46 0.56 -7.93
N LEU A 123 -4.32 1.75 -8.52
CA LEU A 123 -4.66 2.10 -9.89
C LEU A 123 -3.36 2.25 -10.70
N GLY A 124 -3.30 1.62 -11.85
CA GLY A 124 -2.17 1.74 -12.77
C GLY A 124 -1.27 0.52 -12.77
N GLY A 125 -0.03 0.69 -12.35
CA GLY A 125 1.04 -0.29 -12.44
C GLY A 125 1.79 -0.28 -13.76
N GLY A 126 2.88 -1.03 -13.82
CA GLY A 126 3.80 -1.08 -14.96
C GLY A 126 3.36 -1.97 -16.15
N ALA A 127 2.14 -2.52 -16.15
CA ALA A 127 1.61 -3.34 -17.25
C ALA A 127 0.07 -3.47 -17.21
N PRO A 128 -0.62 -3.09 -18.32
CA PRO A 128 -0.09 -2.40 -19.50
C PRO A 128 0.25 -0.94 -19.20
N LEU A 129 0.96 -0.27 -20.12
CA LEU A 129 1.37 1.14 -19.96
C LEU A 129 0.52 2.12 -20.80
N ASN A 130 -0.65 1.72 -21.26
CA ASN A 130 -1.47 2.49 -22.21
C ASN A 130 -2.75 3.10 -21.58
N TYR A 131 -2.82 3.20 -20.25
CA TYR A 131 -3.96 3.79 -19.55
C TYR A 131 -3.77 5.29 -19.33
N TYR A 132 -4.85 6.05 -19.37
CA TYR A 132 -4.90 7.48 -19.06
C TYR A 132 -6.34 7.94 -18.80
N ILE A 133 -6.50 9.14 -18.23
CA ILE A 133 -7.78 9.80 -18.04
C ILE A 133 -7.97 10.82 -19.17
N ALA A 134 -9.05 10.69 -19.94
CA ALA A 134 -9.25 11.51 -21.15
C ALA A 134 -9.57 12.99 -20.84
N ASN A 135 -10.27 13.26 -19.72
CA ASN A 135 -10.65 14.60 -19.29
C ASN A 135 -11.20 14.60 -17.85
N ASP A 136 -11.51 15.78 -17.30
CA ASP A 136 -12.03 15.92 -15.93
C ASP A 136 -13.41 15.26 -15.72
N ALA A 137 -14.25 15.19 -16.73
CA ALA A 137 -15.53 14.48 -16.64
C ALA A 137 -15.31 12.96 -16.54
N SER A 138 -14.35 12.41 -17.31
CA SER A 138 -13.91 11.02 -17.17
C SER A 138 -13.33 10.78 -15.77
N ALA A 139 -12.52 11.71 -15.23
CA ALA A 139 -11.94 11.61 -13.91
C ALA A 139 -13.00 11.49 -12.80
N THR A 140 -14.02 12.34 -12.82
CA THR A 140 -15.11 12.30 -11.84
C THR A 140 -16.00 11.06 -12.01
N SER A 141 -16.29 10.66 -13.23
CA SER A 141 -17.06 9.43 -13.52
C SER A 141 -16.30 8.18 -13.04
N PHE A 142 -14.98 8.16 -13.23
CA PHE A 142 -14.15 7.06 -12.75
C PHE A 142 -14.08 7.02 -11.21
N ALA A 143 -13.99 8.19 -10.55
CA ALA A 143 -14.07 8.26 -9.08
C ALA A 143 -15.41 7.75 -8.55
N ASP A 144 -16.54 8.09 -9.19
CA ASP A 144 -17.87 7.56 -8.83
C ASP A 144 -17.92 6.03 -9.01
N PHE A 145 -17.30 5.51 -10.09
CA PHE A 145 -17.20 4.06 -10.30
C PHE A 145 -16.37 3.39 -9.20
N LEU A 146 -15.20 3.92 -8.88
CA LEU A 146 -14.34 3.40 -7.82
C LEU A 146 -15.06 3.35 -6.47
N TRP A 147 -15.72 4.44 -6.12
CA TRP A 147 -16.48 4.53 -4.88
C TRP A 147 -17.65 3.54 -4.84
N GLY A 148 -18.40 3.40 -5.93
CA GLY A 148 -19.52 2.46 -6.01
C GLY A 148 -19.06 1.00 -6.02
N ALA A 149 -18.00 0.66 -6.75
CA ALA A 149 -17.55 -0.71 -6.94
C ALA A 149 -16.68 -1.24 -5.79
N PHE A 150 -15.90 -0.40 -5.13
CA PHE A 150 -14.89 -0.80 -4.14
C PHE A 150 -15.01 -0.07 -2.79
N GLY A 151 -15.76 1.01 -2.72
CA GLY A 151 -16.08 1.73 -1.49
C GLY A 151 -17.25 1.09 -0.72
N PRO A 152 -17.90 1.83 0.21
CA PRO A 152 -19.05 1.34 0.96
C PRO A 152 -20.19 0.90 0.04
N GLN A 153 -20.78 -0.25 0.35
CA GLN A 153 -21.92 -0.74 -0.41
C GLN A 153 -23.14 0.16 -0.17
N THR A 154 -23.76 0.65 -1.24
CA THR A 154 -24.99 1.44 -1.18
C THR A 154 -26.15 0.73 -1.87
N SER A 155 -27.37 0.92 -1.36
CA SER A 155 -28.59 0.35 -1.97
C SER A 155 -28.79 0.83 -3.42
N ALA A 156 -28.48 2.10 -3.70
CA ALA A 156 -28.57 2.65 -5.06
C ALA A 156 -27.66 1.89 -6.06
N TRP A 157 -26.43 1.55 -5.65
CA TRP A 157 -25.48 0.84 -6.51
C TRP A 157 -25.92 -0.61 -6.75
N THR A 158 -26.36 -1.30 -5.69
CA THR A 158 -26.79 -2.71 -5.77
C THR A 158 -28.13 -2.87 -6.48
N THR A 159 -29.10 -1.97 -6.26
CA THR A 159 -30.39 -2.00 -6.98
C THR A 159 -30.20 -1.75 -8.48
N ALA A 160 -29.22 -0.94 -8.85
CA ALA A 160 -28.83 -0.73 -10.24
C ALA A 160 -28.00 -1.89 -10.84
N ASN A 161 -27.82 -2.97 -10.09
CA ASN A 161 -27.03 -4.16 -10.48
C ASN A 161 -25.62 -3.82 -11.01
N LYS A 162 -24.99 -2.82 -10.44
CA LYS A 162 -23.65 -2.38 -10.82
C LYS A 162 -22.56 -3.27 -10.21
N PRO A 163 -21.36 -3.36 -10.81
CA PRO A 163 -20.29 -4.23 -10.37
C PRO A 163 -19.83 -4.02 -8.92
N ARG A 164 -19.57 -5.14 -8.24
CA ARG A 164 -18.95 -5.20 -6.92
C ARG A 164 -17.94 -6.36 -6.88
N PRO A 165 -16.73 -6.17 -7.42
CA PRO A 165 -15.71 -7.24 -7.52
C PRO A 165 -15.34 -7.88 -6.17
N PHE A 166 -15.39 -7.10 -5.09
CA PHE A 166 -15.12 -7.55 -3.72
C PHE A 166 -16.38 -7.76 -2.88
N GLY A 167 -17.55 -7.89 -3.52
CA GLY A 167 -18.84 -8.10 -2.84
C GLY A 167 -19.19 -6.93 -1.92
N SER A 168 -19.48 -7.22 -0.64
CA SER A 168 -19.82 -6.20 0.36
C SER A 168 -18.60 -5.50 0.98
N ALA A 169 -17.39 -6.00 0.74
CA ALA A 169 -16.18 -5.40 1.30
C ALA A 169 -15.92 -3.99 0.73
N SER A 170 -15.34 -3.13 1.58
CA SER A 170 -14.99 -1.75 1.25
C SER A 170 -13.51 -1.54 1.55
N VAL A 171 -12.72 -1.11 0.55
CA VAL A 171 -11.32 -0.71 0.76
C VAL A 171 -11.23 0.55 1.63
N ASP A 172 -10.05 0.80 2.20
CA ASP A 172 -9.80 1.99 3.03
C ASP A 172 -9.29 3.17 2.20
N GLY A 173 -9.29 3.07 0.88
CA GLY A 173 -8.88 4.14 -0.03
C GLY A 173 -8.25 3.63 -1.30
N PHE A 174 -7.60 4.54 -2.02
CA PHE A 174 -7.03 4.27 -3.32
C PHE A 174 -5.57 4.71 -3.38
N ASP A 175 -4.78 3.89 -4.06
CA ASP A 175 -3.38 4.13 -4.35
C ASP A 175 -3.22 4.46 -5.84
N TYR A 176 -2.26 5.33 -6.17
CA TYR A 176 -1.97 5.77 -7.53
C TYR A 176 -0.53 5.38 -7.89
N ASP A 177 -0.39 4.24 -8.56
CA ASP A 177 0.87 3.75 -9.12
C ASP A 177 0.87 4.02 -10.63
N ILE A 178 1.07 5.28 -11.00
CA ILE A 178 0.90 5.74 -12.38
C ILE A 178 2.24 5.68 -13.11
N GLU A 179 2.33 4.74 -14.05
CA GLU A 179 3.54 4.44 -14.82
C GLU A 179 3.28 4.44 -16.34
N SER A 180 2.13 4.97 -16.79
CA SER A 180 1.72 4.88 -18.20
C SER A 180 2.71 5.57 -19.13
N GLU A 181 3.10 4.86 -20.21
CA GLU A 181 3.99 5.36 -21.28
C GLU A 181 3.33 5.13 -22.64
N ILE A 182 2.89 6.21 -23.27
CA ILE A 182 2.21 6.16 -24.58
C ILE A 182 3.00 7.00 -25.58
N SER A 183 3.47 6.37 -26.64
CA SER A 183 4.23 7.06 -27.69
C SER A 183 3.66 6.70 -29.09
N PRO A 184 3.24 7.68 -29.89
CA PRO A 184 3.10 9.09 -29.53
C PRO A 184 1.99 9.33 -28.51
N ALA A 185 2.06 10.43 -27.76
CA ALA A 185 1.01 10.81 -26.81
C ALA A 185 -0.36 10.89 -27.52
N PRO A 186 -1.47 10.50 -26.85
CA PRO A 186 -2.80 10.57 -27.43
C PRO A 186 -3.14 12.01 -27.88
N ALA A 187 -3.60 12.18 -29.10
CA ALA A 187 -3.87 13.50 -29.69
C ALA A 187 -4.90 14.32 -28.88
N ASN A 188 -5.86 13.64 -28.25
CA ASN A 188 -6.88 14.25 -27.40
C ASN A 188 -6.43 14.43 -25.93
N ALA A 189 -5.25 13.92 -25.57
CA ALA A 189 -4.71 13.95 -24.22
C ALA A 189 -3.18 14.07 -24.24
N PRO A 190 -2.59 15.17 -24.75
CA PRO A 190 -1.13 15.31 -24.85
C PRO A 190 -0.44 15.38 -23.49
N ASP A 191 -1.16 15.74 -22.44
CA ASP A 191 -0.77 15.77 -21.02
C ASP A 191 -1.28 14.54 -20.25
N TYR A 192 -1.49 13.42 -20.92
CA TYR A 192 -2.09 12.18 -20.40
C TYR A 192 -1.44 11.66 -19.11
N GLN A 193 -0.16 11.93 -18.92
CA GLN A 193 0.59 11.46 -17.76
C GLN A 193 0.09 12.06 -16.43
N THR A 194 -0.47 13.29 -16.46
CA THR A 194 -0.93 14.01 -15.26
C THR A 194 -2.40 14.36 -15.27
N ARG A 195 -3.02 14.31 -16.47
CA ARG A 195 -4.40 14.77 -16.69
C ARG A 195 -5.41 14.01 -15.84
N GLY A 196 -6.32 14.75 -15.18
CA GLY A 196 -7.49 14.22 -14.48
C GLY A 196 -7.21 13.62 -13.10
N TYR A 197 -5.96 13.25 -12.77
CA TYR A 197 -5.67 12.60 -11.48
C TYR A 197 -5.94 13.54 -10.30
N ALA A 198 -5.51 14.78 -10.35
CA ALA A 198 -5.80 15.75 -9.29
C ALA A 198 -7.30 16.00 -9.14
N THR A 199 -8.05 16.12 -10.26
CA THR A 199 -9.52 16.24 -10.26
C THR A 199 -10.16 15.03 -9.58
N MET A 200 -9.75 13.82 -9.95
CA MET A 200 -10.24 12.57 -9.37
C MET A 200 -10.00 12.47 -7.87
N ILE A 201 -8.77 12.75 -7.42
CA ILE A 201 -8.39 12.69 -6.00
C ILE A 201 -9.16 13.73 -5.19
N ASN A 202 -9.24 14.97 -5.68
CA ASN A 202 -9.98 16.02 -5.00
C ASN A 202 -11.48 15.72 -4.93
N TYR A 203 -12.05 15.08 -5.95
CA TYR A 203 -13.45 14.65 -5.92
C TYR A 203 -13.67 13.50 -4.93
N LEU A 204 -12.77 12.51 -4.87
CA LEU A 204 -12.79 11.46 -3.85
C LEU A 204 -12.71 12.04 -2.44
N LYS A 205 -11.71 12.88 -2.16
CA LYS A 205 -11.47 13.44 -0.81
C LYS A 205 -12.57 14.39 -0.35
N ASN A 206 -13.06 15.26 -1.24
CA ASN A 206 -13.96 16.34 -0.84
C ASN A 206 -15.44 16.01 -1.03
N THR A 207 -15.77 15.00 -1.87
CA THR A 207 -17.17 14.71 -2.21
C THR A 207 -17.59 13.28 -1.84
N LEU A 208 -16.75 12.28 -2.12
CA LEU A 208 -17.15 10.88 -1.96
C LEU A 208 -16.82 10.33 -0.59
N PHE A 209 -15.60 10.49 -0.10
CA PHE A 209 -15.18 10.00 1.21
C PHE A 209 -16.02 10.55 2.37
N PRO A 210 -16.44 11.84 2.39
CA PRO A 210 -17.30 12.36 3.43
C PRO A 210 -18.71 11.75 3.51
N ARG A 211 -19.11 10.98 2.48
CA ARG A 211 -20.42 10.28 2.49
C ARG A 211 -20.44 9.08 3.44
N ASP A 212 -19.28 8.58 3.85
CA ASP A 212 -19.17 7.55 4.88
C ASP A 212 -18.22 8.00 6.00
N THR A 213 -18.77 8.16 7.19
CA THR A 213 -18.05 8.57 8.39
C THR A 213 -17.71 7.39 9.31
N SER A 214 -17.98 6.15 8.89
CA SER A 214 -17.72 4.96 9.69
C SER A 214 -16.22 4.66 9.85
N LYS A 215 -15.39 5.12 8.90
CA LYS A 215 -13.94 4.99 8.92
C LYS A 215 -13.24 6.13 8.17
N SER A 216 -11.91 6.22 8.33
CA SER A 216 -11.09 7.13 7.53
C SER A 216 -10.72 6.49 6.19
N TYR A 217 -10.69 7.30 5.12
CA TYR A 217 -10.29 6.93 3.78
C TYR A 217 -9.02 7.66 3.38
N TYR A 218 -8.10 6.94 2.74
CA TYR A 218 -6.76 7.41 2.42
C TYR A 218 -6.52 7.46 0.92
N ILE A 219 -5.64 8.36 0.50
CA ILE A 219 -5.06 8.42 -0.83
C ILE A 219 -3.56 8.22 -0.70
N SER A 220 -2.99 7.32 -1.47
CA SER A 220 -1.55 7.16 -1.62
C SER A 220 -1.12 7.21 -3.07
N GLY A 221 0.18 7.37 -3.29
CA GLY A 221 0.75 7.29 -4.62
C GLY A 221 2.18 6.77 -4.58
N ALA A 222 2.60 6.14 -5.68
CA ALA A 222 3.90 5.50 -5.79
C ALA A 222 4.74 6.08 -6.96
N PRO A 223 5.19 7.35 -6.86
CA PRO A 223 6.05 7.92 -7.89
C PRO A 223 7.39 7.21 -7.96
N GLN A 224 8.06 7.31 -9.10
CA GLN A 224 9.46 6.93 -9.23
C GLN A 224 10.38 7.91 -8.47
N CYS A 225 11.61 7.50 -8.17
CA CYS A 225 12.55 8.34 -7.42
C CYS A 225 13.01 9.61 -8.16
N VAL A 226 12.74 9.72 -9.46
CA VAL A 226 13.09 10.90 -10.28
C VAL A 226 12.34 12.14 -9.80
N LEU A 227 13.01 13.28 -9.73
CA LEU A 227 12.38 14.56 -9.41
C LEU A 227 12.64 15.61 -10.52
N PRO A 228 11.55 16.20 -11.06
CA PRO A 228 10.16 15.83 -10.82
C PRO A 228 9.80 14.48 -11.45
N ASP A 229 8.96 13.70 -10.79
CA ASP A 229 8.31 12.53 -11.39
C ASP A 229 7.31 12.99 -12.45
N ALA A 230 7.29 12.32 -13.60
CA ALA A 230 6.51 12.74 -14.76
C ALA A 230 4.98 12.63 -14.54
N HIS A 231 4.54 11.74 -13.66
CA HIS A 231 3.13 11.43 -13.45
C HIS A 231 2.57 12.09 -12.18
N LEU A 232 3.28 11.98 -11.06
CA LEU A 232 2.71 12.29 -9.76
C LEU A 232 3.25 13.56 -9.09
N SER A 233 4.41 14.12 -9.48
CA SER A 233 4.92 15.32 -8.80
C SER A 233 3.96 16.50 -8.82
N SER A 234 3.38 16.83 -9.98
CA SER A 234 2.39 17.91 -10.10
C SER A 234 1.04 17.56 -9.45
N VAL A 235 0.66 16.28 -9.48
CA VAL A 235 -0.59 15.79 -8.89
C VAL A 235 -0.52 15.84 -7.36
N ILE A 236 0.61 15.46 -6.76
CA ILE A 236 0.84 15.56 -5.29
C ILE A 236 0.82 17.03 -4.83
N ALA A 237 1.35 17.94 -5.64
CA ALA A 237 1.31 19.36 -5.35
C ALA A 237 -0.12 19.97 -5.42
N ALA A 238 -1.00 19.37 -6.25
CA ALA A 238 -2.35 19.91 -6.55
C ALA A 238 -3.50 19.16 -5.85
N SER A 239 -3.22 18.02 -5.17
CA SER A 239 -4.25 17.20 -4.54
C SER A 239 -3.77 16.57 -3.23
N TRP A 240 -4.72 16.05 -2.43
CA TRP A 240 -4.46 15.58 -1.08
C TRP A 240 -4.02 14.11 -1.07
N PHE A 241 -2.73 13.88 -0.87
CA PHE A 241 -2.17 12.56 -0.56
C PHE A 241 -1.94 12.41 0.94
N ASP A 242 -2.29 11.25 1.50
CA ASP A 242 -1.99 10.89 2.89
C ASP A 242 -0.62 10.21 2.98
N PHE A 243 -0.28 9.38 1.97
CA PHE A 243 1.00 8.69 1.85
C PHE A 243 1.60 8.84 0.46
N VAL A 244 2.92 8.89 0.38
CA VAL A 244 3.68 8.80 -0.87
C VAL A 244 4.75 7.72 -0.70
N PHE A 245 4.64 6.66 -1.48
CA PHE A 245 5.49 5.48 -1.48
C PHE A 245 6.51 5.57 -2.62
N VAL A 246 7.55 6.38 -2.46
CA VAL A 246 8.50 6.63 -3.56
C VAL A 246 9.25 5.35 -3.91
N GLN A 247 9.24 4.97 -5.18
CA GLN A 247 9.93 3.79 -5.71
C GLN A 247 11.43 4.08 -5.85
N PHE A 248 12.22 3.86 -4.79
CA PHE A 248 13.67 4.06 -4.82
C PHE A 248 14.43 2.84 -5.38
N TYR A 249 13.91 2.28 -6.49
CA TYR A 249 14.50 1.15 -7.20
C TYR A 249 14.30 1.30 -8.71
N ASN A 250 14.96 0.47 -9.51
CA ASN A 250 14.91 0.46 -10.98
C ASN A 250 15.45 1.73 -11.69
N THR A 251 15.79 2.78 -10.95
CA THR A 251 16.41 4.01 -11.50
C THR A 251 17.71 4.30 -10.78
N PRO A 252 18.87 3.88 -11.33
CA PRO A 252 20.16 3.77 -10.61
C PRO A 252 20.63 5.05 -9.95
N TYR A 253 20.41 6.21 -10.57
CA TYR A 253 21.01 7.48 -10.12
C TYR A 253 20.26 8.15 -8.96
N CYS A 254 19.05 7.71 -8.62
CA CYS A 254 18.25 8.27 -7.52
C CYS A 254 17.73 7.21 -6.54
N SER A 255 18.16 5.95 -6.73
CA SER A 255 17.67 4.79 -5.96
C SER A 255 18.21 4.73 -4.53
N ALA A 256 17.63 3.86 -3.71
CA ALA A 256 18.14 3.54 -2.38
C ALA A 256 19.58 2.98 -2.45
N ARG A 257 19.88 2.15 -3.46
CA ARG A 257 21.23 1.65 -3.73
C ARG A 257 22.22 2.79 -4.01
N ALA A 258 21.79 3.83 -4.74
CA ALA A 258 22.64 5.01 -4.93
C ALA A 258 22.98 5.67 -3.60
N GLY A 259 22.04 5.76 -2.67
CA GLY A 259 22.27 6.31 -1.33
C GLY A 259 23.30 5.54 -0.52
N ILE A 260 23.25 4.21 -0.57
CA ILE A 260 24.26 3.35 0.10
C ILE A 260 25.62 3.53 -0.53
N ASN A 261 25.69 3.51 -1.87
CA ASN A 261 26.96 3.68 -2.59
C ASN A 261 27.57 5.09 -2.40
N HIS A 262 26.72 6.13 -2.31
CA HIS A 262 27.13 7.49 -1.99
C HIS A 262 27.75 7.58 -0.58
N ALA A 263 27.07 7.01 0.41
CA ALA A 263 27.58 6.96 1.79
C ALA A 263 28.93 6.22 1.90
N ALA A 264 29.14 5.21 1.05
CA ALA A 264 30.42 4.49 0.94
C ALA A 264 31.48 5.24 0.11
N GLY A 265 31.16 6.39 -0.48
CA GLY A 265 32.08 7.19 -1.30
C GLY A 265 32.38 6.59 -2.68
N THR A 266 31.56 5.67 -3.17
CA THR A 266 31.80 4.97 -4.46
C THR A 266 31.11 5.63 -5.65
N THR A 267 30.18 6.58 -5.43
CA THR A 267 29.48 7.34 -6.47
C THR A 267 29.13 8.75 -5.99
N THR A 268 28.91 9.67 -6.96
CA THR A 268 28.32 11.00 -6.69
C THR A 268 26.78 10.99 -6.71
N ASN A 269 26.16 9.94 -7.25
CA ASN A 269 24.71 9.75 -7.21
C ASN A 269 24.28 9.44 -5.77
N ASP A 270 23.13 9.98 -5.37
CA ASP A 270 22.55 9.74 -4.06
C ASP A 270 21.06 9.43 -4.18
N ILE A 271 20.47 8.82 -3.17
CA ILE A 271 19.03 8.65 -3.07
C ILE A 271 18.34 10.02 -3.03
N SER A 272 17.30 10.19 -3.83
CA SER A 272 16.60 11.48 -3.92
C SER A 272 15.60 11.75 -2.78
N TYR A 273 15.69 11.03 -1.65
CA TYR A 273 14.76 11.17 -0.53
C TYR A 273 14.70 12.61 0.01
N ASP A 274 15.82 13.30 0.12
CA ASP A 274 15.89 14.71 0.56
C ASP A 274 15.03 15.63 -0.34
N GLY A 275 15.08 15.41 -1.64
CA GLY A 275 14.26 16.12 -2.62
C GLY A 275 12.76 15.82 -2.44
N TRP A 276 12.40 14.55 -2.31
CA TRP A 276 11.01 14.13 -2.09
C TRP A 276 10.45 14.66 -0.77
N ALA A 277 11.18 14.51 0.33
CA ALA A 277 10.76 15.00 1.64
C ALA A 277 10.64 16.53 1.71
N SER A 278 11.26 17.26 0.79
CA SER A 278 11.19 18.72 0.67
C SER A 278 10.26 19.19 -0.45
N SER A 279 9.69 18.27 -1.24
CA SER A 279 8.83 18.61 -2.38
C SER A 279 7.48 19.20 -1.94
N SER A 280 6.86 19.95 -2.87
CA SER A 280 5.55 20.52 -2.66
C SER A 280 4.48 19.43 -2.56
N SER A 281 3.61 19.54 -1.58
CA SER A 281 2.42 18.71 -1.40
C SER A 281 1.29 19.57 -0.88
N LEU A 282 0.06 19.34 -1.39
CA LEU A 282 -1.13 20.01 -0.88
C LEU A 282 -1.40 19.65 0.60
N ASN A 283 -1.12 18.39 0.98
CA ASN A 283 -1.14 17.96 2.37
C ASN A 283 0.22 18.24 3.04
N PRO A 284 0.32 19.19 3.98
CA PRO A 284 1.58 19.48 4.66
C PRO A 284 2.06 18.33 5.55
N ASN A 285 1.16 17.42 5.93
CA ASN A 285 1.42 16.27 6.80
C ASN A 285 1.56 14.94 6.01
N VAL A 286 1.72 15.02 4.68
CA VAL A 286 1.93 13.83 3.86
C VAL A 286 3.10 12.99 4.38
N ARG A 287 2.92 11.67 4.45
CA ARG A 287 3.96 10.73 4.87
C ARG A 287 4.66 10.13 3.66
N MET A 288 5.98 10.29 3.61
CA MET A 288 6.85 9.82 2.52
C MET A 288 7.63 8.59 2.97
N SER A 289 7.39 7.46 2.32
CA SER A 289 8.04 6.18 2.65
C SER A 289 9.18 5.88 1.70
N ILE A 290 10.17 5.13 2.18
CA ILE A 290 11.23 4.57 1.34
C ILE A 290 10.67 3.31 0.68
N GLY A 291 10.39 3.34 -0.63
CA GLY A 291 9.95 2.18 -1.41
C GLY A 291 11.13 1.32 -1.83
N LEU A 292 11.06 0.02 -1.55
CA LEU A 292 12.13 -0.96 -1.76
C LEU A 292 11.62 -2.25 -2.39
N PRO A 293 12.44 -2.96 -3.19
CA PRO A 293 12.15 -4.33 -3.56
C PRO A 293 12.33 -5.24 -2.34
N ALA A 294 11.35 -6.13 -2.10
CA ALA A 294 11.35 -7.00 -0.92
C ALA A 294 12.29 -8.21 -1.03
N ALA A 295 12.90 -8.43 -2.18
CA ALA A 295 13.93 -9.44 -2.43
C ALA A 295 14.76 -9.07 -3.67
N PRO A 296 15.94 -9.66 -3.89
CA PRO A 296 16.74 -9.42 -5.09
C PRO A 296 15.97 -9.63 -6.40
N ALA A 297 15.09 -10.62 -6.46
CA ALA A 297 14.28 -10.93 -7.64
C ALA A 297 13.03 -10.02 -7.81
N ALA A 298 12.77 -9.12 -6.88
CA ALA A 298 11.60 -8.24 -6.91
C ALA A 298 11.84 -6.97 -7.73
N ALA A 299 13.08 -6.69 -8.14
CA ALA A 299 13.44 -5.52 -8.95
C ALA A 299 13.97 -5.96 -10.32
N GLY A 300 13.77 -5.12 -11.32
CA GLY A 300 14.39 -5.32 -12.64
C GLY A 300 15.92 -5.14 -12.62
N GLN A 301 16.43 -4.38 -11.66
CA GLN A 301 17.85 -4.24 -11.37
C GLN A 301 18.27 -5.17 -10.23
N VAL A 302 19.24 -6.04 -10.48
CA VAL A 302 19.73 -7.05 -9.52
C VAL A 302 20.26 -6.44 -8.22
N ASP A 303 20.90 -5.29 -8.29
CA ASP A 303 21.51 -4.58 -7.16
C ASP A 303 20.58 -3.57 -6.46
N ALA A 304 19.33 -3.42 -6.90
CA ALA A 304 18.37 -2.50 -6.27
C ALA A 304 17.93 -2.96 -4.86
N TYR A 305 18.00 -4.25 -4.59
CA TYR A 305 17.67 -4.80 -3.27
C TYR A 305 18.69 -4.33 -2.21
N LEU A 306 18.18 -3.99 -1.03
CA LEU A 306 19.00 -3.66 0.14
C LEU A 306 18.85 -4.74 1.22
N THR A 307 19.97 -5.08 1.87
CA THR A 307 19.95 -5.87 3.10
C THR A 307 19.32 -5.08 4.25
N PRO A 308 18.83 -5.72 5.32
CA PRO A 308 18.31 -5.00 6.49
C PRO A 308 19.30 -3.99 7.08
N ALA A 309 20.60 -4.30 7.13
CA ALA A 309 21.63 -3.38 7.62
C ALA A 309 21.78 -2.12 6.73
N GLU A 310 21.68 -2.28 5.43
CA GLU A 310 21.68 -1.13 4.50
C GLU A 310 20.42 -0.26 4.68
N VAL A 311 19.23 -0.88 4.88
CA VAL A 311 18.00 -0.14 5.17
C VAL A 311 18.10 0.61 6.49
N ASP A 312 18.69 -0.01 7.53
CA ASP A 312 18.94 0.62 8.83
C ASP A 312 19.75 1.92 8.67
N SER A 313 20.76 1.91 7.81
CA SER A 313 21.58 3.10 7.51
C SER A 313 20.74 4.24 6.89
N LEU A 314 19.79 3.94 6.00
CA LEU A 314 18.90 4.94 5.41
C LEU A 314 17.88 5.47 6.42
N VAL A 315 17.31 4.59 7.26
CA VAL A 315 16.37 5.00 8.32
C VAL A 315 17.07 5.89 9.34
N THR A 316 18.29 5.55 9.75
CA THR A 316 19.15 6.40 10.61
C THR A 316 19.35 7.80 10.01
N ARG A 317 19.57 7.87 8.71
CA ARG A 317 19.81 9.14 8.00
C ARG A 317 18.55 10.00 7.89
N PHE A 318 17.39 9.41 7.56
CA PHE A 318 16.23 10.19 7.11
C PHE A 318 15.14 10.33 8.15
N MET A 319 14.88 9.35 9.01
CA MET A 319 13.79 9.41 9.99
C MET A 319 13.94 10.62 10.94
N PRO A 320 15.08 10.87 11.58
CA PRO A 320 15.22 12.03 12.47
C PRO A 320 15.22 13.37 11.70
N LYS A 321 15.79 13.39 10.49
CA LYS A 321 15.88 14.60 9.65
C LYS A 321 14.51 15.10 9.19
N TYR A 322 13.60 14.17 8.90
CA TYR A 322 12.26 14.45 8.36
C TYR A 322 11.13 13.90 9.24
N ALA A 323 11.25 14.02 10.56
CA ALA A 323 10.35 13.40 11.53
C ALA A 323 8.84 13.66 11.27
N SER A 324 8.48 14.84 10.75
CA SER A 324 7.09 15.18 10.40
C SER A 324 6.61 14.61 9.07
N ARG A 325 7.52 14.17 8.18
CA ARG A 325 7.20 13.67 6.83
C ARG A 325 7.64 12.24 6.59
N PHE A 326 8.56 11.69 7.37
CA PHE A 326 8.99 10.30 7.24
C PHE A 326 7.81 9.36 7.52
N GLY A 327 7.50 8.46 6.56
CA GLY A 327 6.32 7.61 6.56
C GLY A 327 6.59 6.12 6.70
N GLY A 328 7.87 5.73 6.92
CA GLY A 328 8.27 4.33 7.03
C GLY A 328 8.79 3.74 5.72
N VAL A 329 8.44 2.48 5.47
CA VAL A 329 8.90 1.71 4.30
C VAL A 329 7.72 1.15 3.51
N MET A 330 7.82 1.16 2.19
CA MET A 330 6.93 0.43 1.30
C MET A 330 7.71 -0.69 0.60
N LEU A 331 7.08 -1.83 0.37
CA LEU A 331 7.69 -3.01 -0.22
C LEU A 331 6.98 -3.47 -1.50
N TRP A 332 7.73 -3.64 -2.56
CA TRP A 332 7.37 -4.40 -3.74
C TRP A 332 7.95 -5.80 -3.62
N GLU A 333 7.28 -6.90 -3.38
CA GLU A 333 5.88 -7.04 -2.98
C GLU A 333 5.74 -8.17 -1.92
N ALA A 334 4.55 -8.48 -1.48
CA ALA A 334 4.24 -9.36 -0.35
C ALA A 334 4.80 -10.79 -0.48
N THR A 335 4.72 -11.38 -1.68
CA THR A 335 5.21 -12.75 -1.92
C THR A 335 6.73 -12.80 -1.85
N PHE A 336 7.40 -11.79 -2.39
CA PHE A 336 8.85 -11.66 -2.26
C PHE A 336 9.26 -11.41 -0.82
N SER A 337 8.56 -10.54 -0.08
CA SER A 337 8.82 -10.30 1.35
C SER A 337 8.69 -11.58 2.18
N LYS A 338 7.60 -12.34 1.96
CA LYS A 338 7.33 -13.60 2.66
C LYS A 338 8.40 -14.66 2.41
N ASN A 339 8.89 -14.74 1.18
CA ASN A 339 9.86 -15.74 0.75
C ASN A 339 11.31 -15.34 1.05
N ASN A 340 11.61 -14.05 1.20
CA ASN A 340 12.92 -13.55 1.58
C ASN A 340 13.07 -13.62 3.11
N ARG A 341 13.46 -14.80 3.59
CA ARG A 341 13.62 -15.05 5.03
C ARG A 341 15.09 -14.91 5.43
N ILE A 342 15.35 -13.91 6.28
CA ILE A 342 16.65 -13.62 6.85
C ILE A 342 16.60 -13.98 8.33
N CYS A 343 17.49 -14.84 8.82
CA CYS A 343 17.44 -15.39 10.17
C CYS A 343 16.03 -15.92 10.57
N GLY A 344 15.32 -16.52 9.62
CA GLY A 344 13.99 -17.08 9.85
C GLY A 344 12.82 -16.07 9.82
N GLN A 345 13.09 -14.76 9.74
CA GLN A 345 12.09 -13.69 9.70
C GLN A 345 11.83 -13.23 8.26
N GLU A 346 10.60 -12.83 7.94
CA GLU A 346 10.24 -12.22 6.66
C GLU A 346 10.85 -10.82 6.53
N TYR A 347 11.11 -10.37 5.31
CA TYR A 347 11.74 -9.06 5.09
C TYR A 347 10.93 -7.89 5.68
N ALA A 348 9.59 -7.91 5.59
CA ALA A 348 8.74 -6.90 6.23
C ALA A 348 8.91 -6.85 7.75
N THR A 349 9.18 -7.99 8.40
CA THR A 349 9.43 -8.05 9.85
C THR A 349 10.71 -7.31 10.22
N TRP A 350 11.76 -7.44 9.41
CA TRP A 350 12.99 -6.66 9.58
C TRP A 350 12.76 -5.16 9.40
N MET A 351 11.98 -4.76 8.39
CA MET A 351 11.65 -3.34 8.18
C MET A 351 10.95 -2.74 9.38
N LYS A 352 9.97 -3.45 9.94
CA LYS A 352 9.25 -2.99 11.15
C LYS A 352 10.17 -2.90 12.36
N ALA A 353 11.04 -3.87 12.56
CA ALA A 353 11.99 -3.88 13.67
C ALA A 353 12.95 -2.67 13.58
N ILE A 354 13.52 -2.41 12.41
CA ILE A 354 14.40 -1.26 12.15
C ILE A 354 13.65 0.05 12.44
N LEU A 355 12.46 0.25 11.88
CA LEU A 355 11.68 1.46 12.08
C LEU A 355 11.36 1.71 13.56
N ASN A 356 10.96 0.67 14.29
CA ASN A 356 10.63 0.78 15.69
C ASN A 356 11.88 1.08 16.56
N SER A 357 13.03 0.51 16.24
CA SER A 357 14.28 0.76 17.00
C SER A 357 14.70 2.23 16.92
N HIS A 358 14.50 2.88 15.77
CA HIS A 358 14.82 4.31 15.59
C HIS A 358 13.75 5.25 16.14
N HIS A 359 12.48 4.86 16.09
CA HIS A 359 11.39 5.70 16.58
C HIS A 359 11.33 5.70 18.11
N ASN A 360 11.56 4.56 18.73
CA ASN A 360 11.43 4.35 20.17
C ASN A 360 12.75 3.91 20.78
N GLN A 361 13.74 4.77 20.87
CA GLN A 361 14.94 4.54 21.69
C GLN A 361 14.61 4.29 23.19
N GLN A 362 13.34 4.22 23.56
CA GLN A 362 12.83 4.05 24.92
C GLN A 362 12.02 2.75 25.13
N LEU A 363 11.82 1.89 24.16
CA LEU A 363 11.11 0.62 24.37
C LEU A 363 12.11 -0.47 24.79
N ASN A 364 12.11 -0.82 26.08
CA ASN A 364 12.66 -2.06 26.65
C ASN A 364 11.81 -3.26 26.16
N ASP A 365 11.80 -3.57 24.87
CA ASP A 365 11.28 -4.83 24.35
C ASP A 365 12.45 -5.79 24.09
N PRO A 366 12.62 -6.84 24.93
CA PRO A 366 13.74 -7.77 24.81
C PRO A 366 13.77 -8.51 23.45
N GLN A 367 12.62 -8.76 22.83
CA GLN A 367 12.56 -9.45 21.52
C GLN A 367 13.02 -8.54 20.39
N LEU A 368 12.72 -7.24 20.47
CA LEU A 368 13.19 -6.24 19.49
C LEU A 368 14.70 -6.04 19.60
N PHE A 369 15.23 -6.04 20.82
CA PHE A 369 16.67 -5.89 21.10
C PHE A 369 17.47 -7.07 20.52
N GLU A 370 16.96 -8.29 20.69
CA GLU A 370 17.58 -9.51 20.15
C GLU A 370 17.60 -9.51 18.61
N LEU A 371 16.55 -9.01 17.95
CA LEU A 371 16.49 -8.83 16.51
C LEU A 371 17.51 -7.78 16.01
N VAL A 372 17.63 -6.65 16.69
CA VAL A 372 18.58 -5.57 16.34
C VAL A 372 20.04 -6.01 16.58
N GLU A 373 20.33 -6.79 17.65
CA GLU A 373 21.66 -7.36 17.83
C GLU A 373 22.05 -8.33 16.71
N GLN A 374 21.08 -9.10 16.18
CA GLN A 374 21.33 -9.96 15.01
C GLN A 374 21.69 -9.19 13.74
N LEU A 375 21.23 -7.91 13.57
CA LEU A 375 21.64 -7.06 12.45
C LEU A 375 23.17 -6.80 12.45
N ASN A 376 23.81 -6.74 13.61
CA ASN A 376 25.25 -6.48 13.72
C ASN A 376 26.11 -7.73 13.39
N HIS A 377 25.47 -8.87 13.16
CA HIS A 377 26.12 -10.15 12.84
C HIS A 377 25.77 -10.71 11.45
N VAL A 378 25.01 -9.96 10.62
CA VAL A 378 24.64 -10.27 9.23
C VAL A 378 25.30 -9.32 8.25
#